data_abd3c78188ff585daa4b21ae3e65e79f
#
_entry.id   abd3c78188ff585daa4b21ae3e65e79f
#
_cell.length_a   1.000
_cell.length_b   1.000
_cell.length_c   1.000
_cell.angle_alpha   90.00
_cell.angle_beta   90.00
_cell.angle_gamma   90.00
#
_symmetry.space_group_name_H-M   'P 1'
#
loop_
_entity.id
_entity.type
_entity.pdbx_description
1 polymer ?
#
loop_
_entity_poly.entity_id
_entity_poly.type
_entity_poly.pdbx_seq_one_letter_code
_entity_poly.pdbx_strand_id
1 'polypeptide(L)'
;MIKLGINGFGRIGRMVFRAAVENFGQDIQVVGINDLLDPDYLAYMLRYDSVHGQFNHDIQVEGNYMIVDGNKIQVFAEKDPSNITWGALGVDVVVESTGFFLTEELASAHLAAGAKKVIMSAPSKDATPMFVYGVNDSTYAGQKIISNASCTTNCLAPISKVLNDKFGIVRGLMTTVHAATATQKTVDGPSKKDWRGGRGILENIIPSSTGAAKAVGKVLPELNGKLTGMSLRVPTSDVSFVDLTCELKTAATYDEICAAMKEASEGELKGILGYTDEALVSTDFRNDARTSIFDVKAGIQLDPTFVKVCAWYDNEWGYSNKVCEMARVIMK
;
A
#
# COMPACT_ATOMS: atom_id res chain seq x y z
N MET A 1 -17.23 5.41 -15.27
CA MET A 1 -15.85 5.86 -14.95
C MET A 1 -15.87 6.53 -13.59
N ILE A 2 -15.08 6.05 -12.65
CA ILE A 2 -14.99 6.55 -11.28
C ILE A 2 -14.17 7.84 -11.27
N LYS A 3 -14.72 8.91 -10.73
CA LYS A 3 -14.01 10.19 -10.57
C LYS A 3 -13.23 10.18 -9.26
N LEU A 4 -11.90 10.21 -9.35
CA LEU A 4 -10.99 10.14 -8.23
C LEU A 4 -10.47 11.54 -7.85
N GLY A 5 -10.52 11.86 -6.55
CA GLY A 5 -9.79 12.96 -5.95
C GLY A 5 -8.61 12.44 -5.15
N ILE A 6 -7.48 13.14 -5.13
CA ILE A 6 -6.29 12.76 -4.37
C ILE A 6 -5.96 13.89 -3.40
N ASN A 7 -5.98 13.59 -2.10
CA ASN A 7 -5.54 14.51 -1.05
C ASN A 7 -4.15 14.13 -0.57
N GLY A 8 -3.15 14.98 -0.84
CA GLY A 8 -1.73 14.71 -0.64
C GLY A 8 -1.09 14.10 -1.90
N PHE A 9 -0.27 14.88 -2.58
CA PHE A 9 0.42 14.46 -3.81
C PHE A 9 1.89 14.08 -3.56
N GLY A 10 2.12 13.42 -2.39
CA GLY A 10 3.39 12.81 -2.03
C GLY A 10 3.68 11.55 -2.84
N ARG A 11 4.56 10.67 -2.33
CA ARG A 11 4.93 9.42 -3.03
C ARG A 11 3.69 8.61 -3.44
N ILE A 12 2.84 8.26 -2.47
CA ILE A 12 1.67 7.41 -2.72
C ILE A 12 0.63 8.11 -3.60
N GLY A 13 0.32 9.39 -3.33
CA GLY A 13 -0.63 10.14 -4.18
C GLY A 13 -0.20 10.18 -5.65
N ARG A 14 1.09 10.39 -5.93
CA ARG A 14 1.61 10.36 -7.31
C ARG A 14 1.58 8.97 -7.92
N MET A 15 1.91 7.92 -7.16
CA MET A 15 1.84 6.54 -7.69
C MET A 15 0.40 6.08 -7.91
N VAL A 16 -0.55 6.48 -7.07
CA VAL A 16 -1.99 6.27 -7.33
C VAL A 16 -2.42 6.99 -8.62
N PHE A 17 -1.94 8.22 -8.82
CA PHE A 17 -2.22 8.96 -10.05
C PHE A 17 -1.70 8.22 -11.29
N ARG A 18 -0.40 7.84 -11.28
CA ARG A 18 0.21 7.09 -12.38
C ARG A 18 -0.50 5.76 -12.63
N ALA A 19 -0.78 5.00 -11.58
CA ALA A 19 -1.52 3.74 -11.70
C ALA A 19 -2.91 3.94 -12.30
N ALA A 20 -3.64 4.98 -11.85
CA ALA A 20 -4.96 5.31 -12.39
C ALA A 20 -4.91 5.57 -13.90
N VAL A 21 -3.89 6.29 -14.38
CA VAL A 21 -3.73 6.58 -15.82
C VAL A 21 -3.26 5.37 -16.60
N GLU A 22 -2.21 4.67 -16.11
CA GLU A 22 -1.55 3.60 -16.89
C GLU A 22 -2.33 2.28 -16.85
N ASN A 23 -2.91 1.91 -15.70
CA ASN A 23 -3.50 0.59 -15.48
C ASN A 23 -5.03 0.60 -15.38
N PHE A 24 -5.65 1.76 -15.06
CA PHE A 24 -7.08 1.86 -14.77
C PHE A 24 -7.79 2.96 -15.59
N GLY A 25 -7.16 3.51 -16.61
CA GLY A 25 -7.71 4.64 -17.41
C GLY A 25 -9.06 4.38 -18.06
N GLN A 26 -9.50 3.12 -18.16
CA GLN A 26 -10.85 2.76 -18.64
C GLN A 26 -11.92 2.90 -17.53
N ASP A 27 -11.53 2.77 -16.27
CA ASP A 27 -12.44 2.71 -15.12
C ASP A 27 -12.34 3.93 -14.21
N ILE A 28 -11.16 4.55 -14.11
CA ILE A 28 -10.84 5.63 -13.17
C ILE A 28 -10.32 6.86 -13.90
N GLN A 29 -10.83 8.03 -13.54
CA GLN A 29 -10.34 9.32 -13.97
C GLN A 29 -10.01 10.18 -12.75
N VAL A 30 -8.76 10.64 -12.63
CA VAL A 30 -8.40 11.65 -11.63
C VAL A 30 -8.93 13.01 -12.10
N VAL A 31 -9.72 13.68 -11.28
CA VAL A 31 -10.35 14.98 -11.61
C VAL A 31 -9.90 16.11 -10.69
N GLY A 32 -9.29 15.79 -9.56
CA GLY A 32 -8.79 16.77 -8.61
C GLY A 32 -7.64 16.27 -7.76
N ILE A 33 -6.73 17.16 -7.43
CA ILE A 33 -5.56 16.94 -6.55
C ILE A 33 -5.54 18.07 -5.54
N ASN A 34 -5.26 17.76 -4.28
CA ASN A 34 -4.97 18.76 -3.26
C ASN A 34 -3.56 18.53 -2.70
N ASP A 35 -2.73 19.55 -2.79
CA ASP A 35 -1.41 19.63 -2.14
C ASP A 35 -1.05 21.10 -1.91
N LEU A 36 -0.15 21.38 -0.95
CA LEU A 36 0.19 22.77 -0.59
C LEU A 36 1.29 23.38 -1.47
N LEU A 37 1.77 22.63 -2.45
CA LEU A 37 2.81 23.05 -3.39
C LEU A 37 2.18 23.59 -4.69
N ASP A 38 2.97 24.39 -5.42
CA ASP A 38 2.54 24.98 -6.69
C ASP A 38 2.27 23.92 -7.77
N PRO A 39 1.26 24.11 -8.64
CA PRO A 39 0.91 23.16 -9.70
C PRO A 39 2.08 22.81 -10.64
N ASP A 40 2.93 23.77 -10.97
CA ASP A 40 4.11 23.54 -11.82
C ASP A 40 5.10 22.58 -11.16
N TYR A 41 5.30 22.71 -9.84
CA TYR A 41 6.18 21.81 -9.09
C TYR A 41 5.54 20.41 -8.93
N LEU A 42 4.23 20.33 -8.73
CA LEU A 42 3.51 19.05 -8.71
C LEU A 42 3.61 18.33 -10.05
N ALA A 43 3.47 19.06 -11.17
CA ALA A 43 3.64 18.53 -12.52
C ALA A 43 5.07 18.04 -12.77
N TYR A 44 6.09 18.80 -12.31
CA TYR A 44 7.49 18.39 -12.36
C TYR A 44 7.70 17.07 -11.61
N MET A 45 7.22 16.97 -10.36
CA MET A 45 7.34 15.75 -9.55
C MET A 45 6.54 14.56 -10.11
N LEU A 46 5.43 14.80 -10.81
CA LEU A 46 4.70 13.74 -11.50
C LEU A 46 5.49 13.21 -12.69
N ARG A 47 6.13 14.12 -13.45
CA ARG A 47 6.88 13.78 -14.66
C ARG A 47 8.16 13.01 -14.35
N TYR A 48 8.91 13.42 -13.32
CA TYR A 48 10.22 12.87 -13.01
C TYR A 48 10.21 12.15 -11.67
N ASP A 49 10.62 10.90 -11.66
CA ASP A 49 10.72 10.10 -10.45
C ASP A 49 12.00 9.28 -10.47
N SER A 50 12.75 9.32 -9.35
CA SER A 50 14.05 8.63 -9.25
C SER A 50 13.92 7.11 -9.15
N VAL A 51 12.75 6.61 -8.76
CA VAL A 51 12.48 5.19 -8.57
C VAL A 51 11.75 4.61 -9.78
N HIS A 52 10.64 5.24 -10.16
CA HIS A 52 9.72 4.74 -11.21
C HIS A 52 9.97 5.38 -12.58
N GLY A 53 11.01 6.22 -12.71
CA GLY A 53 11.37 6.83 -13.98
C GLY A 53 10.44 7.94 -14.44
N GLN A 54 10.56 8.32 -15.72
CA GLN A 54 9.73 9.36 -16.29
C GLN A 54 8.31 8.86 -16.58
N PHE A 55 7.34 9.69 -16.26
CA PHE A 55 5.94 9.48 -16.64
C PHE A 55 5.74 10.03 -18.05
N ASN A 56 5.71 9.14 -19.04
CA ASN A 56 5.72 9.46 -20.46
C ASN A 56 4.34 9.88 -21.01
N HIS A 57 3.75 10.88 -20.37
CA HIS A 57 2.47 11.48 -20.74
C HIS A 57 2.63 12.98 -21.00
N ASP A 58 1.76 13.57 -21.81
CA ASP A 58 1.76 15.02 -21.98
C ASP A 58 1.21 15.68 -20.70
N ILE A 59 2.03 16.54 -20.07
CA ILE A 59 1.66 17.24 -18.85
C ILE A 59 1.84 18.73 -19.08
N GLN A 60 0.75 19.47 -18.94
CA GLN A 60 0.71 20.93 -19.04
C GLN A 60 0.09 21.51 -17.76
N VAL A 61 0.37 22.78 -17.48
CA VAL A 61 -0.20 23.53 -16.35
C VAL A 61 -0.82 24.81 -16.86
N GLU A 62 -2.08 25.04 -16.48
CA GLU A 62 -2.81 26.29 -16.81
C GLU A 62 -3.49 26.83 -15.54
N GLY A 63 -2.87 27.80 -14.89
CA GLY A 63 -3.33 28.33 -13.61
C GLY A 63 -3.41 27.25 -12.54
N ASN A 64 -4.57 27.01 -11.97
CA ASN A 64 -4.79 25.97 -10.97
C ASN A 64 -5.23 24.62 -11.57
N TYR A 65 -4.83 24.34 -12.80
CA TYR A 65 -5.14 23.09 -13.47
C TYR A 65 -3.87 22.41 -13.95
N MET A 66 -3.76 21.12 -13.68
CA MET A 66 -2.84 20.22 -14.37
C MET A 66 -3.62 19.52 -15.49
N ILE A 67 -3.04 19.45 -16.68
CA ILE A 67 -3.64 18.80 -17.84
C ILE A 67 -2.75 17.63 -18.21
N VAL A 68 -3.29 16.42 -18.13
CA VAL A 68 -2.56 15.20 -18.49
C VAL A 68 -3.29 14.51 -19.64
N ASP A 69 -2.61 14.37 -20.78
CA ASP A 69 -3.20 13.82 -22.02
C ASP A 69 -4.54 14.48 -22.39
N GLY A 70 -4.61 15.80 -22.23
CA GLY A 70 -5.82 16.58 -22.48
C GLY A 70 -6.89 16.52 -21.38
N ASN A 71 -6.73 15.67 -20.35
CA ASN A 71 -7.64 15.61 -19.21
C ASN A 71 -7.30 16.69 -18.19
N LYS A 72 -8.26 17.57 -17.93
CA LYS A 72 -8.11 18.71 -17.02
C LYS A 72 -8.38 18.29 -15.57
N ILE A 73 -7.41 18.53 -14.69
CA ILE A 73 -7.41 18.14 -13.29
C ILE A 73 -7.29 19.40 -12.44
N GLN A 74 -8.26 19.64 -11.55
CA GLN A 74 -8.21 20.79 -10.65
C GLN A 74 -7.18 20.57 -9.57
N VAL A 75 -6.28 21.53 -9.37
CA VAL A 75 -5.32 21.54 -8.26
C VAL A 75 -5.79 22.51 -7.18
N PHE A 76 -5.90 22.00 -5.96
CA PHE A 76 -6.23 22.76 -4.75
C PHE A 76 -5.02 22.89 -3.85
N ALA A 77 -5.03 23.87 -2.94
CA ALA A 77 -3.97 24.10 -1.94
C ALA A 77 -4.58 24.33 -0.55
N GLU A 78 -5.50 23.44 -0.16
CA GLU A 78 -6.26 23.56 1.08
C GLU A 78 -5.64 22.72 2.19
N LYS A 79 -5.43 23.34 3.36
CA LYS A 79 -4.96 22.63 4.58
C LYS A 79 -6.10 21.87 5.26
N ASP A 80 -7.30 22.42 5.21
CA ASP A 80 -8.51 21.82 5.75
C ASP A 80 -9.29 21.15 4.60
N PRO A 81 -9.43 19.82 4.61
CA PRO A 81 -10.12 19.09 3.55
C PRO A 81 -11.59 19.52 3.35
N SER A 82 -12.22 20.08 4.36
CA SER A 82 -13.61 20.56 4.25
C SER A 82 -13.79 21.73 3.29
N ASN A 83 -12.71 22.45 2.99
CA ASN A 83 -12.70 23.57 2.05
C ASN A 83 -12.48 23.15 0.59
N ILE A 84 -12.14 21.89 0.35
CA ILE A 84 -11.95 21.36 -1.01
C ILE A 84 -13.33 21.13 -1.63
N THR A 85 -13.55 21.60 -2.84
CA THR A 85 -14.86 21.50 -3.50
C THR A 85 -15.01 20.20 -4.31
N TRP A 86 -14.81 19.03 -3.66
CA TRP A 86 -14.95 17.73 -4.31
C TRP A 86 -16.29 17.52 -5.00
N GLY A 87 -17.36 18.01 -4.36
CA GLY A 87 -18.71 17.91 -4.91
C GLY A 87 -18.88 18.64 -6.24
N ALA A 88 -18.22 19.80 -6.44
CA ALA A 88 -18.27 20.55 -7.69
C ALA A 88 -17.61 19.77 -8.86
N LEU A 89 -16.63 18.94 -8.58
CA LEU A 89 -15.99 18.06 -9.56
C LEU A 89 -16.73 16.72 -9.74
N GLY A 90 -17.71 16.44 -8.89
CA GLY A 90 -18.44 15.18 -8.87
C GLY A 90 -17.56 13.99 -8.45
N VAL A 91 -16.65 14.21 -7.51
CA VAL A 91 -15.72 13.17 -7.02
C VAL A 91 -16.50 12.03 -6.37
N ASP A 92 -16.26 10.82 -6.85
CA ASP A 92 -16.82 9.59 -6.29
C ASP A 92 -16.01 9.10 -5.09
N VAL A 93 -14.68 9.06 -5.25
CA VAL A 93 -13.77 8.56 -4.22
C VAL A 93 -12.63 9.53 -4.01
N VAL A 94 -12.33 9.87 -2.75
CA VAL A 94 -11.10 10.54 -2.37
C VAL A 94 -10.10 9.53 -1.84
N VAL A 95 -8.88 9.55 -2.38
CA VAL A 95 -7.72 8.88 -1.78
C VAL A 95 -7.04 9.86 -0.81
N GLU A 96 -7.13 9.57 0.48
CA GLU A 96 -6.45 10.32 1.52
C GLU A 96 -5.02 9.78 1.70
N SER A 97 -4.04 10.52 1.20
CA SER A 97 -2.62 10.13 1.18
C SER A 97 -1.67 11.14 1.85
N THR A 98 -2.21 12.05 2.67
CA THR A 98 -1.40 12.99 3.47
C THR A 98 -0.79 12.33 4.71
N GLY A 99 -1.41 11.25 5.23
CA GLY A 99 -1.05 10.61 6.49
C GLY A 99 -1.56 11.34 7.75
N PHE A 100 -2.35 12.40 7.60
CA PHE A 100 -2.89 13.18 8.73
C PHE A 100 -4.32 12.76 9.11
N PHE A 101 -5.19 12.53 8.14
CA PHE A 101 -6.63 12.29 8.33
C PHE A 101 -6.94 10.78 8.37
N LEU A 102 -6.42 10.09 9.40
CA LEU A 102 -6.43 8.63 9.50
C LEU A 102 -7.44 8.08 10.54
N THR A 103 -8.49 8.83 10.82
CA THR A 103 -9.65 8.39 11.61
C THR A 103 -10.92 8.67 10.83
N GLU A 104 -12.01 7.97 11.12
CA GLU A 104 -13.31 8.21 10.49
C GLU A 104 -13.74 9.67 10.66
N GLU A 105 -13.59 10.22 11.87
CA GLU A 105 -13.89 11.61 12.19
C GLU A 105 -13.12 12.58 11.26
N LEU A 106 -11.80 12.45 11.19
CA LEU A 106 -10.95 13.35 10.39
C LEU A 106 -11.20 13.18 8.90
N ALA A 107 -11.33 11.95 8.41
CA ALA A 107 -11.56 11.67 6.99
C ALA A 107 -12.95 12.08 6.52
N SER A 108 -13.92 12.19 7.45
CA SER A 108 -15.29 12.65 7.13
C SER A 108 -15.36 14.07 6.56
N ALA A 109 -14.31 14.89 6.77
CA ALA A 109 -14.17 16.19 6.14
C ALA A 109 -14.27 16.13 4.60
N HIS A 110 -13.76 15.07 3.99
CA HIS A 110 -13.88 14.86 2.54
C HIS A 110 -15.32 14.55 2.11
N LEU A 111 -16.10 13.85 2.94
CA LEU A 111 -17.53 13.61 2.68
C LEU A 111 -18.32 14.92 2.80
N ALA A 112 -18.01 15.74 3.82
CA ALA A 112 -18.61 17.07 3.96
C ALA A 112 -18.28 17.99 2.78
N ALA A 113 -17.10 17.84 2.19
CA ALA A 113 -16.65 18.54 0.98
C ALA A 113 -17.30 17.98 -0.32
N GLY A 114 -18.15 16.97 -0.24
CA GLY A 114 -18.96 16.43 -1.33
C GLY A 114 -18.42 15.19 -2.02
N ALA A 115 -17.37 14.56 -1.51
CA ALA A 115 -16.97 13.24 -1.98
C ALA A 115 -17.98 12.16 -1.53
N LYS A 116 -18.19 11.12 -2.33
CA LYS A 116 -19.11 10.04 -1.95
C LYS A 116 -18.47 9.03 -1.00
N LYS A 117 -17.20 8.75 -1.18
CA LYS A 117 -16.41 7.77 -0.38
C LYS A 117 -14.97 8.21 -0.19
N VAL A 118 -14.30 7.65 0.81
CA VAL A 118 -12.90 7.96 1.14
C VAL A 118 -12.12 6.65 1.36
N ILE A 119 -10.93 6.57 0.77
CA ILE A 119 -9.94 5.51 1.03
C ILE A 119 -8.72 6.15 1.70
N MET A 120 -8.46 5.82 2.96
CA MET A 120 -7.22 6.16 3.62
C MET A 120 -6.09 5.24 3.10
N SER A 121 -5.03 5.83 2.54
CA SER A 121 -3.86 5.08 2.03
C SER A 121 -2.85 4.75 3.14
N ALA A 122 -3.34 4.48 4.33
CA ALA A 122 -2.57 4.07 5.50
C ALA A 122 -3.49 3.33 6.48
N PRO A 123 -2.94 2.58 7.45
CA PRO A 123 -3.74 1.96 8.51
C PRO A 123 -4.54 3.00 9.29
N SER A 124 -5.82 2.74 9.51
CA SER A 124 -6.66 3.58 10.36
C SER A 124 -6.14 3.59 11.81
N LYS A 125 -6.25 4.75 12.45
CA LYS A 125 -5.89 4.92 13.88
C LYS A 125 -7.04 4.66 14.85
N ASP A 126 -8.20 4.33 14.32
CA ASP A 126 -9.44 4.03 15.05
C ASP A 126 -10.04 2.69 14.57
N ALA A 127 -11.36 2.55 14.72
CA ALA A 127 -12.11 1.36 14.31
C ALA A 127 -12.50 1.33 12.83
N THR A 128 -12.12 2.33 12.04
CA THR A 128 -12.41 2.36 10.58
C THR A 128 -11.97 1.06 9.92
N PRO A 129 -12.86 0.38 9.18
CA PRO A 129 -12.56 -0.92 8.57
C PRO A 129 -11.36 -0.87 7.64
N MET A 130 -10.50 -1.88 7.74
CA MET A 130 -9.35 -2.08 6.87
C MET A 130 -9.63 -3.19 5.86
N PHE A 131 -9.28 -2.95 4.62
CA PHE A 131 -9.40 -3.92 3.54
C PHE A 131 -8.06 -4.15 2.86
N VAL A 132 -7.83 -5.40 2.49
CA VAL A 132 -6.74 -5.82 1.60
C VAL A 132 -7.40 -6.51 0.41
N TYR A 133 -7.21 -5.96 -0.77
CA TYR A 133 -7.81 -6.47 -1.99
C TYR A 133 -7.42 -7.93 -2.24
N GLY A 134 -8.42 -8.76 -2.54
CA GLY A 134 -8.30 -10.21 -2.73
C GLY A 134 -8.21 -11.02 -1.43
N VAL A 135 -8.20 -10.38 -0.27
CA VAL A 135 -8.15 -11.08 1.02
C VAL A 135 -9.49 -10.97 1.76
N ASN A 136 -9.97 -9.74 1.99
CA ASN A 136 -11.22 -9.50 2.70
C ASN A 136 -12.12 -8.44 2.05
N ASP A 137 -11.81 -7.98 0.85
CA ASP A 137 -12.63 -7.01 0.11
C ASP A 137 -14.05 -7.49 -0.17
N SER A 138 -14.27 -8.82 -0.23
CA SER A 138 -15.61 -9.43 -0.34
C SER A 138 -16.51 -9.16 0.87
N THR A 139 -15.93 -8.73 2.00
CA THR A 139 -16.68 -8.36 3.21
C THR A 139 -17.09 -6.88 3.22
N TYR A 140 -16.77 -6.12 2.17
CA TYR A 140 -17.20 -4.73 2.04
C TYR A 140 -18.74 -4.66 1.98
N ALA A 141 -19.32 -3.83 2.85
CA ALA A 141 -20.77 -3.72 3.04
C ALA A 141 -21.27 -2.27 2.91
N GLY A 142 -20.64 -1.45 2.06
CA GLY A 142 -21.11 -0.10 1.77
C GLY A 142 -20.52 1.01 2.65
N GLN A 143 -19.49 0.74 3.43
CA GLN A 143 -18.81 1.76 4.26
C GLN A 143 -18.35 2.95 3.41
N LYS A 144 -18.60 4.17 3.91
CA LYS A 144 -18.22 5.40 3.19
C LYS A 144 -16.74 5.75 3.34
N ILE A 145 -16.13 5.34 4.45
CA ILE A 145 -14.71 5.56 4.75
C ILE A 145 -14.09 4.21 5.06
N ILE A 146 -13.00 3.89 4.38
CA ILE A 146 -12.23 2.68 4.59
C ILE A 146 -10.74 2.98 4.64
N SER A 147 -9.96 2.04 5.16
CA SER A 147 -8.52 2.03 5.07
C SER A 147 -8.04 0.89 4.15
N ASN A 148 -7.10 1.19 3.26
CA ASN A 148 -6.40 0.18 2.45
C ASN A 148 -5.23 -0.48 3.19
N ALA A 149 -5.21 -0.40 4.53
CA ALA A 149 -4.13 -0.88 5.39
C ALA A 149 -2.75 -0.30 5.01
N SER A 150 -1.65 -0.99 5.32
CA SER A 150 -0.29 -0.62 4.90
C SER A 150 0.19 -1.47 3.72
N CYS A 151 1.24 -1.03 3.04
CA CYS A 151 1.92 -1.83 2.01
C CYS A 151 2.41 -3.17 2.57
N THR A 152 2.99 -3.17 3.77
CA THR A 152 3.44 -4.40 4.45
C THR A 152 2.26 -5.33 4.78
N THR A 153 1.12 -4.80 5.23
CA THR A 153 -0.09 -5.62 5.47
C THR A 153 -0.60 -6.22 4.17
N ASN A 154 -0.58 -5.46 3.07
CA ASN A 154 -0.96 -5.94 1.74
C ASN A 154 -0.05 -7.06 1.23
N CYS A 155 1.24 -7.09 1.63
CA CYS A 155 2.14 -8.19 1.32
C CYS A 155 1.92 -9.40 2.26
N LEU A 156 1.80 -9.15 3.56
CA LEU A 156 1.73 -10.20 4.57
C LEU A 156 0.40 -10.95 4.55
N ALA A 157 -0.72 -10.27 4.32
CA ALA A 157 -2.05 -10.88 4.40
C ALA A 157 -2.29 -11.99 3.38
N PRO A 158 -1.92 -11.88 2.09
CA PRO A 158 -2.09 -12.96 1.11
C PRO A 158 -1.35 -14.25 1.50
N ILE A 159 -0.06 -14.17 1.86
CA ILE A 159 0.70 -15.36 2.28
C ILE A 159 0.18 -15.94 3.60
N SER A 160 -0.24 -15.08 4.54
CA SER A 160 -0.84 -15.52 5.80
C SER A 160 -2.18 -16.21 5.57
N LYS A 161 -3.00 -15.72 4.63
CA LYS A 161 -4.26 -16.36 4.24
C LYS A 161 -4.02 -17.77 3.73
N VAL A 162 -3.12 -17.95 2.76
CA VAL A 162 -2.82 -19.28 2.19
C VAL A 162 -2.34 -20.24 3.27
N LEU A 163 -1.37 -19.81 4.12
CA LEU A 163 -0.88 -20.64 5.20
C LEU A 163 -1.95 -20.99 6.21
N ASN A 164 -2.78 -20.03 6.60
CA ASN A 164 -3.83 -20.27 7.57
C ASN A 164 -4.94 -21.17 7.04
N ASP A 165 -5.37 -20.96 5.81
CA ASP A 165 -6.45 -21.74 5.20
C ASP A 165 -6.04 -23.19 4.93
N LYS A 166 -4.79 -23.44 4.54
CA LYS A 166 -4.31 -24.78 4.21
C LYS A 166 -3.72 -25.54 5.44
N PHE A 167 -3.01 -24.85 6.31
CA PHE A 167 -2.22 -25.50 7.36
C PHE A 167 -2.56 -24.99 8.78
N GLY A 168 -3.25 -23.86 8.90
CA GLY A 168 -3.56 -23.20 10.16
C GLY A 168 -2.32 -22.55 10.80
N ILE A 169 -2.35 -21.25 11.07
CA ILE A 169 -1.30 -20.55 11.82
C ILE A 169 -1.63 -20.58 13.30
N VAL A 170 -0.71 -21.13 14.11
CA VAL A 170 -0.79 -21.09 15.58
C VAL A 170 -0.31 -19.72 16.07
N ARG A 171 0.88 -19.32 15.66
CA ARG A 171 1.51 -18.03 15.98
C ARG A 171 2.66 -17.74 15.02
N GLY A 172 3.06 -16.47 14.94
CA GLY A 172 4.18 -16.08 14.08
C GLY A 172 4.78 -14.73 14.43
N LEU A 173 6.05 -14.57 14.03
CA LEU A 173 6.78 -13.32 14.09
C LEU A 173 7.15 -12.88 12.68
N MET A 174 6.88 -11.62 12.37
CA MET A 174 7.20 -11.03 11.08
C MET A 174 8.29 -9.99 11.23
N THR A 175 9.28 -10.05 10.36
CA THR A 175 10.21 -8.94 10.12
C THR A 175 10.01 -8.42 8.70
N THR A 176 9.80 -7.12 8.53
CA THR A 176 9.91 -6.53 7.20
C THR A 176 11.23 -5.80 7.06
N VAL A 177 12.03 -6.20 6.07
CA VAL A 177 13.18 -5.44 5.59
C VAL A 177 12.62 -4.43 4.59
N HIS A 178 12.51 -3.18 5.03
CA HIS A 178 11.69 -2.18 4.33
C HIS A 178 12.57 -1.08 3.73
N ALA A 179 12.29 -0.73 2.49
CA ALA A 179 12.92 0.39 1.82
C ALA A 179 12.71 1.71 2.58
N ALA A 180 13.59 2.67 2.35
CA ALA A 180 13.48 4.02 2.87
C ALA A 180 12.18 4.69 2.37
N THR A 181 11.53 5.43 3.26
CA THR A 181 10.35 6.23 2.91
C THR A 181 10.59 7.69 3.31
N ALA A 182 9.68 8.59 2.95
CA ALA A 182 9.80 10.02 3.27
C ALA A 182 9.91 10.32 4.78
N THR A 183 9.64 9.36 5.65
CA THR A 183 9.77 9.51 7.11
C THR A 183 11.20 9.30 7.62
N GLN A 184 12.07 8.62 6.86
CA GLN A 184 13.47 8.46 7.18
C GLN A 184 14.24 9.75 6.95
N LYS A 185 15.26 9.99 7.78
CA LYS A 185 16.16 11.14 7.63
C LYS A 185 17.29 10.80 6.66
N THR A 186 17.67 11.75 5.81
CA THR A 186 18.86 11.62 4.94
C THR A 186 20.14 11.64 5.78
N VAL A 187 20.20 12.57 6.75
CA VAL A 187 21.27 12.72 7.74
C VAL A 187 20.69 12.75 9.14
N ASP A 188 21.51 12.55 10.17
CA ASP A 188 21.07 12.59 11.57
C ASP A 188 20.32 13.89 11.88
N GLY A 189 19.13 13.75 12.45
CA GLY A 189 18.26 14.87 12.79
C GLY A 189 17.31 14.55 13.95
N PRO A 190 16.66 15.55 14.52
CA PRO A 190 15.83 15.35 15.70
C PRO A 190 14.62 14.46 15.41
N SER A 191 14.35 13.52 16.33
CA SER A 191 13.15 12.71 16.35
C SER A 191 12.61 12.63 17.78
N LYS A 192 11.36 13.05 17.98
CA LYS A 192 10.75 13.14 19.33
C LYS A 192 10.20 11.79 19.81
N LYS A 193 9.73 10.93 18.92
CA LYS A 193 9.02 9.68 19.27
C LYS A 193 9.91 8.45 19.20
N ASP A 194 10.75 8.39 18.19
CA ASP A 194 11.64 7.26 17.93
C ASP A 194 13.04 7.82 17.62
N TRP A 195 13.95 7.67 18.56
CA TRP A 195 15.31 8.18 18.42
C TRP A 195 16.06 7.54 17.26
N ARG A 196 15.81 6.22 17.01
CA ARG A 196 16.40 5.53 15.86
C ARG A 196 15.92 6.11 14.54
N GLY A 197 14.65 6.52 14.46
CA GLY A 197 14.09 7.20 13.27
C GLY A 197 14.68 8.59 13.00
N GLY A 198 15.48 9.15 13.92
CA GLY A 198 16.27 10.38 13.73
C GLY A 198 17.61 10.15 13.05
N ARG A 199 18.05 8.90 12.87
CA ARG A 199 19.35 8.58 12.26
C ARG A 199 19.25 8.55 10.74
N GLY A 200 20.36 8.93 10.08
CA GLY A 200 20.47 8.93 8.63
C GLY A 200 20.35 7.54 8.03
N ILE A 201 19.49 7.39 7.01
CA ILE A 201 19.19 6.09 6.42
C ILE A 201 20.31 5.54 5.54
N LEU A 202 21.14 6.42 4.96
CA LEU A 202 22.13 6.01 3.94
C LEU A 202 23.20 5.06 4.47
N GLU A 203 23.51 5.14 5.77
CA GLU A 203 24.59 4.37 6.42
C GLU A 203 24.05 3.34 7.44
N ASN A 204 22.75 3.21 7.60
CA ASN A 204 22.18 2.47 8.72
C ASN A 204 21.14 1.45 8.34
N ILE A 205 21.10 0.35 9.10
CA ILE A 205 19.93 -0.51 9.27
C ILE A 205 19.21 0.01 10.53
N ILE A 206 17.96 0.47 10.37
CA ILE A 206 17.22 1.15 11.44
C ILE A 206 16.04 0.27 11.90
N PRO A 207 16.14 -0.38 13.08
CA PRO A 207 15.00 -1.09 13.67
C PRO A 207 13.88 -0.09 14.02
N SER A 208 12.65 -0.43 13.64
CA SER A 208 11.47 0.39 13.84
C SER A 208 10.27 -0.46 14.21
N SER A 209 9.35 0.08 14.99
CA SER A 209 8.09 -0.60 15.28
C SER A 209 7.19 -0.60 14.03
N THR A 210 6.35 -1.62 13.90
CA THR A 210 5.31 -1.68 12.88
C THR A 210 4.04 -2.31 13.43
N GLY A 211 2.89 -1.78 13.02
CA GLY A 211 1.58 -2.37 13.30
C GLY A 211 1.11 -3.34 12.22
N ALA A 212 1.89 -3.56 11.17
CA ALA A 212 1.45 -4.29 9.98
C ALA A 212 1.03 -5.73 10.27
N ALA A 213 1.80 -6.46 11.10
CA ALA A 213 1.46 -7.84 11.47
C ALA A 213 0.19 -7.92 12.34
N LYS A 214 0.00 -6.96 13.25
CA LYS A 214 -1.24 -6.87 14.05
C LYS A 214 -2.44 -6.48 13.17
N ALA A 215 -2.23 -5.67 12.15
CA ALA A 215 -3.28 -5.29 11.21
C ALA A 215 -3.79 -6.47 10.38
N VAL A 216 -2.98 -7.52 10.16
CA VAL A 216 -3.46 -8.76 9.54
C VAL A 216 -4.61 -9.38 10.33
N GLY A 217 -4.57 -9.33 11.67
CA GLY A 217 -5.68 -9.80 12.51
C GLY A 217 -6.97 -8.96 12.42
N LYS A 218 -6.91 -7.73 11.86
CA LYS A 218 -8.12 -6.95 11.53
C LYS A 218 -8.69 -7.33 10.16
N VAL A 219 -7.84 -7.80 9.25
CA VAL A 219 -8.18 -8.23 7.89
C VAL A 219 -8.61 -9.69 7.86
N LEU A 220 -7.91 -10.54 8.63
CA LEU A 220 -8.18 -11.96 8.85
C LEU A 220 -8.43 -12.18 10.34
N PRO A 221 -9.69 -12.09 10.82
CA PRO A 221 -10.01 -12.12 12.26
C PRO A 221 -9.53 -13.38 12.99
N GLU A 222 -9.44 -14.51 12.31
CA GLU A 222 -8.91 -15.78 12.83
C GLU A 222 -7.42 -15.72 13.20
N LEU A 223 -6.69 -14.73 12.68
CA LEU A 223 -5.28 -14.46 13.01
C LEU A 223 -5.11 -13.36 14.07
N ASN A 224 -6.20 -12.86 14.64
CA ASN A 224 -6.11 -11.83 15.66
C ASN A 224 -5.33 -12.34 16.89
N GLY A 225 -4.31 -11.58 17.30
CA GLY A 225 -3.44 -11.92 18.43
C GLY A 225 -2.38 -12.99 18.12
N LYS A 226 -2.37 -13.60 16.94
CA LYS A 226 -1.40 -14.64 16.58
C LYS A 226 -0.14 -14.11 15.91
N LEU A 227 -0.19 -12.94 15.31
CA LEU A 227 0.93 -12.33 14.58
C LEU A 227 1.37 -11.02 15.21
N THR A 228 2.68 -10.83 15.32
CA THR A 228 3.31 -9.54 15.64
C THR A 228 4.64 -9.43 14.88
N GLY A 229 5.27 -8.26 14.91
CA GLY A 229 6.51 -8.09 14.16
C GLY A 229 7.17 -6.74 14.32
N MET A 230 8.26 -6.56 13.59
CA MET A 230 9.07 -5.36 13.54
C MET A 230 9.46 -5.02 12.11
N SER A 231 10.02 -3.84 11.91
CA SER A 231 10.59 -3.38 10.64
C SER A 231 12.07 -3.07 10.80
N LEU A 232 12.86 -3.42 9.79
CA LEU A 232 14.22 -2.94 9.59
C LEU A 232 14.20 -2.00 8.37
N ARG A 233 14.45 -0.71 8.59
CA ARG A 233 14.62 0.24 7.49
C ARG A 233 16.03 0.14 6.95
N VAL A 234 16.16 0.02 5.62
CA VAL A 234 17.45 -0.18 4.94
C VAL A 234 17.64 0.87 3.83
N PRO A 235 18.89 1.16 3.41
CA PRO A 235 19.18 2.17 2.40
C PRO A 235 18.88 1.69 0.97
N THR A 236 17.68 1.21 0.72
CA THR A 236 17.13 0.93 -0.60
C THR A 236 16.01 1.92 -0.90
N SER A 237 15.88 2.33 -2.15
CA SER A 237 14.93 3.37 -2.55
C SER A 237 13.51 2.86 -2.63
N ASP A 238 13.33 1.58 -2.95
CA ASP A 238 12.05 0.92 -3.12
C ASP A 238 12.21 -0.60 -3.10
N VAL A 239 11.11 -1.31 -3.07
CA VAL A 239 10.95 -2.76 -2.89
C VAL A 239 11.40 -3.22 -1.50
N SER A 240 10.46 -3.79 -0.80
CA SER A 240 10.59 -4.30 0.57
C SER A 240 10.39 -5.82 0.60
N PHE A 241 10.75 -6.43 1.71
CA PHE A 241 10.74 -7.87 1.89
C PHE A 241 10.10 -8.24 3.22
N VAL A 242 9.14 -9.15 3.19
CA VAL A 242 8.52 -9.73 4.39
C VAL A 242 9.17 -11.09 4.66
N ASP A 243 9.62 -11.27 5.89
CA ASP A 243 10.02 -12.53 6.50
C ASP A 243 8.98 -12.90 7.57
N LEU A 244 8.19 -13.93 7.32
CA LEU A 244 7.23 -14.48 8.27
C LEU A 244 7.71 -15.83 8.76
N THR A 245 8.13 -15.92 10.03
CA THR A 245 8.42 -17.18 10.71
C THR A 245 7.20 -17.55 11.55
N CYS A 246 6.62 -18.73 11.31
CA CYS A 246 5.40 -19.15 12.00
C CYS A 246 5.37 -20.64 12.32
N GLU A 247 4.58 -20.96 13.35
CA GLU A 247 4.21 -22.30 13.76
C GLU A 247 2.86 -22.66 13.11
N LEU A 248 2.82 -23.81 12.44
CA LEU A 248 1.64 -24.34 11.76
C LEU A 248 0.92 -25.34 12.68
N LYS A 249 -0.40 -25.40 12.55
CA LYS A 249 -1.25 -26.37 13.26
C LYS A 249 -1.14 -27.77 12.62
N THR A 250 -1.08 -27.82 11.31
CA THR A 250 -0.98 -29.05 10.52
C THR A 250 0.43 -29.14 9.95
N ALA A 251 1.09 -30.26 10.18
CA ALA A 251 2.39 -30.54 9.59
C ALA A 251 2.33 -30.55 8.07
N ALA A 252 3.30 -29.94 7.44
CA ALA A 252 3.45 -29.90 5.98
C ALA A 252 4.93 -29.90 5.61
N THR A 253 5.26 -30.37 4.44
CA THR A 253 6.58 -30.18 3.83
C THR A 253 6.68 -28.77 3.22
N TYR A 254 7.90 -28.29 3.05
CA TYR A 254 8.10 -26.99 2.37
C TYR A 254 7.58 -27.02 0.92
N ASP A 255 7.70 -28.16 0.24
CA ASP A 255 7.19 -28.33 -1.12
C ASP A 255 5.64 -28.23 -1.18
N GLU A 256 4.93 -28.77 -0.18
CA GLU A 256 3.48 -28.62 -0.06
C GLU A 256 3.10 -27.15 0.18
N ILE A 257 3.85 -26.42 0.99
CA ILE A 257 3.65 -24.99 1.20
C ILE A 257 3.88 -24.21 -0.09
N CYS A 258 4.97 -24.49 -0.82
CA CYS A 258 5.26 -23.87 -2.11
C CYS A 258 4.18 -24.19 -3.14
N ALA A 259 3.68 -25.41 -3.19
CA ALA A 259 2.58 -25.80 -4.09
C ALA A 259 1.28 -25.05 -3.76
N ALA A 260 0.95 -24.89 -2.48
CA ALA A 260 -0.23 -24.11 -2.06
C ALA A 260 -0.10 -22.63 -2.44
N MET A 261 1.08 -22.03 -2.28
CA MET A 261 1.35 -20.64 -2.68
C MET A 261 1.22 -20.49 -4.21
N LYS A 262 1.75 -21.44 -4.98
CA LYS A 262 1.65 -21.44 -6.44
C LYS A 262 0.20 -21.57 -6.90
N GLU A 263 -0.53 -22.53 -6.36
CA GLU A 263 -1.96 -22.71 -6.65
C GLU A 263 -2.75 -21.43 -6.40
N ALA A 264 -2.55 -20.78 -5.25
CA ALA A 264 -3.23 -19.54 -4.91
C ALA A 264 -2.84 -18.39 -5.87
N SER A 265 -1.56 -18.28 -6.25
CA SER A 265 -1.06 -17.23 -7.15
C SER A 265 -1.59 -17.35 -8.58
N GLU A 266 -1.89 -18.56 -9.03
CA GLU A 266 -2.47 -18.83 -10.34
C GLU A 266 -4.01 -18.84 -10.31
N GLY A 267 -4.59 -19.01 -9.12
CA GLY A 267 -6.03 -19.13 -8.85
C GLY A 267 -6.65 -17.90 -8.17
N GLU A 268 -7.10 -18.08 -6.93
CA GLU A 268 -7.91 -17.10 -6.19
C GLU A 268 -7.18 -15.76 -5.91
N LEU A 269 -5.86 -15.78 -5.78
CA LEU A 269 -5.03 -14.60 -5.54
C LEU A 269 -4.26 -14.13 -6.80
N LYS A 270 -4.72 -14.54 -7.98
CA LYS A 270 -4.10 -14.10 -9.24
C LYS A 270 -4.10 -12.57 -9.37
N GLY A 271 -2.92 -12.00 -9.70
CA GLY A 271 -2.70 -10.55 -9.78
C GLY A 271 -2.51 -9.85 -8.43
N ILE A 272 -2.51 -10.63 -7.32
CA ILE A 272 -2.28 -10.16 -5.95
C ILE A 272 -1.05 -10.85 -5.38
N LEU A 273 -1.10 -12.19 -5.30
CA LEU A 273 0.04 -13.03 -4.97
C LEU A 273 0.80 -13.42 -6.24
N GLY A 274 2.10 -13.20 -6.23
CA GLY A 274 3.04 -13.73 -7.19
C GLY A 274 3.80 -14.91 -6.63
N TYR A 275 4.53 -15.60 -7.48
CA TYR A 275 5.36 -16.75 -7.14
C TYR A 275 6.64 -16.70 -7.95
N THR A 276 7.78 -16.87 -7.32
CA THR A 276 9.08 -16.97 -8.01
C THR A 276 9.93 -18.08 -7.41
N ASP A 277 10.57 -18.86 -8.29
CA ASP A 277 11.61 -19.83 -7.98
C ASP A 277 12.96 -19.42 -8.56
N GLU A 278 13.07 -18.18 -9.05
CA GLU A 278 14.31 -17.59 -9.53
C GLU A 278 15.12 -16.95 -8.39
N ALA A 279 16.42 -16.76 -8.62
CA ALA A 279 17.30 -16.11 -7.65
C ALA A 279 17.31 -14.59 -7.90
N LEU A 280 16.23 -13.92 -7.47
CA LEU A 280 15.98 -12.50 -7.71
C LEU A 280 16.34 -11.65 -6.49
N VAL A 281 16.47 -10.35 -6.70
CA VAL A 281 16.73 -9.33 -5.68
C VAL A 281 15.73 -8.18 -5.80
N SER A 282 15.72 -7.27 -4.83
CA SER A 282 14.71 -6.22 -4.71
C SER A 282 14.47 -5.41 -6.00
N THR A 283 15.51 -5.08 -6.76
CA THR A 283 15.38 -4.27 -7.97
C THR A 283 14.59 -4.95 -9.11
N ASP A 284 14.50 -6.27 -9.08
CA ASP A 284 13.79 -7.05 -10.09
C ASP A 284 12.25 -6.97 -9.92
N PHE A 285 11.79 -6.50 -8.76
CA PHE A 285 10.37 -6.36 -8.42
C PHE A 285 9.86 -4.92 -8.50
N ARG A 286 10.68 -3.97 -8.97
CA ARG A 286 10.22 -2.60 -9.19
C ARG A 286 9.12 -2.58 -10.24
N ASN A 287 8.08 -1.78 -9.97
CA ASN A 287 6.88 -1.66 -10.80
C ASN A 287 6.06 -2.94 -10.91
N ASP A 288 6.25 -3.91 -10.02
CA ASP A 288 5.33 -5.04 -9.93
C ASP A 288 4.02 -4.60 -9.25
N ALA A 289 2.91 -4.74 -9.96
CA ALA A 289 1.59 -4.35 -9.47
C ALA A 289 1.00 -5.34 -8.44
N ARG A 290 1.62 -6.52 -8.27
CA ARG A 290 1.24 -7.48 -7.22
C ARG A 290 1.80 -7.00 -5.88
N THR A 291 1.05 -7.24 -4.82
CA THR A 291 1.44 -6.76 -3.48
C THR A 291 2.18 -7.77 -2.64
N SER A 292 2.35 -9.01 -3.13
CA SER A 292 3.02 -10.09 -2.41
C SER A 292 3.60 -11.06 -3.42
N ILE A 293 4.91 -11.17 -3.54
CA ILE A 293 5.54 -12.14 -4.45
C ILE A 293 6.31 -13.15 -3.59
N PHE A 294 5.70 -14.34 -3.42
CA PHE A 294 6.29 -15.43 -2.65
C PHE A 294 7.58 -15.91 -3.29
N ASP A 295 8.65 -15.95 -2.50
CA ASP A 295 9.99 -16.39 -2.93
C ASP A 295 10.28 -17.79 -2.36
N VAL A 296 10.28 -18.78 -3.24
CA VAL A 296 10.52 -20.17 -2.91
C VAL A 296 11.90 -20.39 -2.30
N LYS A 297 12.92 -19.72 -2.84
CA LYS A 297 14.33 -19.95 -2.46
C LYS A 297 14.74 -19.19 -1.21
N ALA A 298 13.99 -18.17 -0.81
CA ALA A 298 14.28 -17.42 0.40
C ALA A 298 13.68 -18.03 1.67
N GLY A 299 12.71 -18.95 1.54
CA GLY A 299 12.08 -19.61 2.68
C GLY A 299 12.93 -20.75 3.27
N ILE A 300 12.64 -21.09 4.51
CA ILE A 300 13.38 -22.12 5.27
C ILE A 300 12.37 -22.87 6.14
N GLN A 301 12.48 -24.19 6.19
CA GLN A 301 11.72 -25.02 7.10
C GLN A 301 12.66 -25.71 8.11
N LEU A 302 12.36 -25.59 9.41
CA LEU A 302 13.13 -26.23 10.47
C LEU A 302 12.58 -27.63 10.80
N ASP A 303 11.27 -27.74 10.91
CA ASP A 303 10.53 -28.98 11.11
C ASP A 303 9.15 -28.89 10.42
N PRO A 304 8.37 -29.97 10.33
CA PRO A 304 7.10 -29.96 9.58
C PRO A 304 6.05 -28.94 10.06
N THR A 305 6.23 -28.34 11.23
CA THR A 305 5.31 -27.36 11.81
C THR A 305 5.93 -25.97 11.99
N PHE A 306 7.22 -25.80 11.73
CA PHE A 306 7.91 -24.53 11.94
C PHE A 306 8.63 -24.06 10.67
N VAL A 307 8.10 -23.00 10.06
CA VAL A 307 8.49 -22.53 8.73
C VAL A 307 8.73 -21.02 8.72
N LYS A 308 9.69 -20.60 7.92
CA LYS A 308 9.88 -19.24 7.46
C LYS A 308 9.45 -19.16 5.99
N VAL A 309 8.52 -18.28 5.68
CA VAL A 309 8.14 -17.91 4.32
C VAL A 309 8.48 -16.46 4.04
N CYS A 310 8.87 -16.18 2.81
CA CYS A 310 9.35 -14.86 2.40
C CYS A 310 8.56 -14.36 1.20
N ALA A 311 8.34 -13.03 1.16
CA ALA A 311 7.68 -12.39 0.04
C ALA A 311 8.23 -10.99 -0.22
N TRP A 312 8.38 -10.66 -1.51
CA TRP A 312 8.75 -9.34 -2.02
C TRP A 312 7.51 -8.47 -2.29
N TYR A 313 7.67 -7.18 -2.23
CA TYR A 313 6.64 -6.22 -2.64
C TYR A 313 7.22 -4.85 -3.00
N ASP A 314 6.78 -4.31 -4.13
CA ASP A 314 6.97 -2.89 -4.40
C ASP A 314 6.03 -2.11 -3.47
N ASN A 315 6.62 -1.48 -2.46
CA ASN A 315 5.87 -0.81 -1.38
C ASN A 315 5.18 0.48 -1.83
N GLU A 316 5.49 0.98 -3.03
CA GLU A 316 4.87 2.14 -3.64
C GLU A 316 3.91 1.75 -4.77
N TRP A 317 4.40 1.08 -5.80
CA TRP A 317 3.62 0.75 -7.00
C TRP A 317 2.56 -0.31 -6.77
N GLY A 318 2.95 -1.46 -6.22
CA GLY A 318 2.01 -2.55 -5.92
C GLY A 318 0.87 -2.09 -5.00
N TYR A 319 1.23 -1.35 -3.95
CA TYR A 319 0.26 -0.78 -3.02
C TYR A 319 -0.68 0.22 -3.70
N SER A 320 -0.16 1.14 -4.52
CA SER A 320 -0.95 2.16 -5.20
C SER A 320 -1.94 1.56 -6.21
N ASN A 321 -1.56 0.49 -6.91
CA ASN A 321 -2.48 -0.27 -7.75
C ASN A 321 -3.65 -0.85 -6.94
N LYS A 322 -3.41 -1.35 -5.72
CA LYS A 322 -4.49 -1.90 -4.88
C LYS A 322 -5.40 -0.82 -4.28
N VAL A 323 -4.90 0.40 -4.10
CA VAL A 323 -5.78 1.56 -3.81
C VAL A 323 -6.77 1.79 -4.96
N CYS A 324 -6.31 1.73 -6.21
CA CYS A 324 -7.18 1.83 -7.38
C CYS A 324 -8.18 0.66 -7.49
N GLU A 325 -7.72 -0.58 -7.22
CA GLU A 325 -8.64 -1.74 -7.16
C GLU A 325 -9.70 -1.58 -6.08
N MET A 326 -9.32 -1.11 -4.88
CA MET A 326 -10.28 -0.85 -3.82
C MET A 326 -11.26 0.27 -4.18
N ALA A 327 -10.84 1.29 -4.94
CA ALA A 327 -11.76 2.31 -5.47
C ALA A 327 -12.82 1.68 -6.38
N ARG A 328 -12.45 0.68 -7.19
CA ARG A 328 -13.39 -0.09 -8.02
C ARG A 328 -14.34 -0.95 -7.17
N VAL A 329 -13.82 -1.60 -6.13
CA VAL A 329 -14.63 -2.44 -5.22
C VAL A 329 -15.71 -1.62 -4.53
N ILE A 330 -15.31 -0.50 -3.92
CA ILE A 330 -16.26 0.29 -3.13
C ILE A 330 -17.29 1.04 -3.97
N MET A 331 -17.07 1.17 -5.28
CA MET A 331 -17.99 1.85 -6.22
C MET A 331 -18.88 0.89 -7.02
N LYS A 332 -18.74 -0.42 -6.83
CA LYS A 332 -19.70 -1.41 -7.32
C LYS A 332 -20.98 -1.38 -6.49
#